data_1298c8444438008f7e560f53c7b7c307
#
_entry.id   1298c8444438008f7e560f53c7b7c307
#
_cell.length_a   1.000
_cell.length_b   1.000
_cell.length_c   1.000
_cell.angle_alpha   90.00
_cell.angle_beta   90.00
_cell.angle_gamma   90.00
#
_symmetry.space_group_name_H-M   'P 1'
#
loop_
_entity.id
_entity.type
_entity.pdbx_description
1 polymer ?
#
loop_
_entity_poly.entity_id
_entity_poly.type
_entity_poly.pdbx_seq_one_letter_code
_entity_poly.pdbx_strand_id
1 'polypeptide(L)'
;AQSDLTVSGTTTAEAGQTVTVTLNGKDYTTAAGADGSWTLSVPAADLASLGDGSVTVTASVSDKAGNPASVDHTLTVDVTVPAVTINTVAGDDVINIAEHAQAHIVSGTATGAAAGDKVTVTIGGQTYTTVLDAAGNWS
;
A
#
# COMPACT_ATOMS: atom_id res chain seq x y z
N ALA A 1 -5.29 -0.21 12.08
CA ALA A 1 -4.57 -1.38 12.59
C ALA A 1 -4.01 -2.17 11.40
N GLN A 2 -2.74 -2.51 11.46
CA GLN A 2 -2.09 -3.34 10.45
C GLN A 2 -2.58 -4.79 10.63
N SER A 3 -3.02 -5.42 9.54
CA SER A 3 -3.49 -6.80 9.54
C SER A 3 -2.43 -7.75 8.99
N ASP A 4 -2.51 -9.02 9.37
CA ASP A 4 -1.67 -10.06 8.83
C ASP A 4 -1.87 -10.19 7.31
N LEU A 5 -0.79 -10.53 6.60
CA LEU A 5 -0.84 -10.79 5.15
C LEU A 5 -1.11 -12.28 4.92
N THR A 6 -2.15 -12.59 4.18
CA THR A 6 -2.39 -13.95 3.72
C THR A 6 -1.67 -14.20 2.39
N VAL A 7 -0.81 -15.21 2.36
CA VAL A 7 -0.16 -15.70 1.14
C VAL A 7 -0.72 -17.09 0.85
N SER A 8 -1.10 -17.34 -0.39
CA SER A 8 -1.69 -18.61 -0.79
C SER A 8 -1.26 -19.02 -2.19
N GLY A 9 -1.39 -20.29 -2.50
CA GLY A 9 -1.06 -20.82 -3.80
C GLY A 9 -1.45 -22.29 -3.93
N THR A 10 -0.95 -22.90 -4.99
CA THR A 10 -1.15 -24.33 -5.26
C THR A 10 0.16 -25.02 -5.56
N THR A 11 0.20 -26.32 -5.32
CA THR A 11 1.33 -27.21 -5.66
C THR A 11 0.81 -28.54 -6.16
N THR A 12 1.62 -29.23 -6.96
CA THR A 12 1.39 -30.62 -7.37
C THR A 12 2.10 -31.64 -6.48
N ALA A 13 2.84 -31.17 -5.46
CA ALA A 13 3.40 -32.04 -4.44
C ALA A 13 2.28 -32.73 -3.63
N GLU A 14 2.60 -33.88 -3.05
CA GLU A 14 1.61 -34.67 -2.32
C GLU A 14 1.14 -33.92 -1.05
N ALA A 15 -0.09 -34.24 -0.65
CA ALA A 15 -0.66 -33.69 0.57
C ALA A 15 0.25 -33.89 1.79
N GLY A 16 0.35 -32.84 2.60
CA GLY A 16 1.18 -32.86 3.81
C GLY A 16 2.65 -32.48 3.58
N GLN A 17 3.08 -32.27 2.32
CA GLN A 17 4.42 -31.74 2.07
C GLN A 17 4.53 -30.30 2.60
N THR A 18 5.70 -29.97 3.16
CA THR A 18 5.94 -28.62 3.72
C THR A 18 6.18 -27.62 2.58
N VAL A 19 5.36 -26.59 2.56
CA VAL A 19 5.58 -25.41 1.73
C VAL A 19 6.28 -24.36 2.59
N THR A 20 7.43 -23.88 2.12
CA THR A 20 8.19 -22.79 2.77
C THR A 20 8.04 -21.52 1.95
N VAL A 21 7.62 -20.47 2.61
CA VAL A 21 7.50 -19.12 2.01
C VAL A 21 8.54 -18.24 2.66
N THR A 22 9.45 -17.70 1.87
CA THR A 22 10.48 -16.76 2.30
C THR A 22 10.10 -15.34 1.93
N LEU A 23 10.01 -14.45 2.91
CA LEU A 23 9.77 -13.03 2.74
C LEU A 23 10.79 -12.24 3.55
N ASN A 24 11.51 -11.33 2.89
CA ASN A 24 12.53 -10.49 3.52
C ASN A 24 13.56 -11.29 4.36
N GLY A 25 13.97 -12.46 3.85
CA GLY A 25 14.92 -13.34 4.53
C GLY A 25 14.38 -14.13 5.72
N LYS A 26 13.06 -14.08 5.96
CA LYS A 26 12.39 -14.85 6.99
C LYS A 26 11.51 -15.94 6.38
N ASP A 27 11.61 -17.15 6.91
CA ASP A 27 10.86 -18.30 6.45
C ASP A 27 9.60 -18.53 7.27
N TYR A 28 8.52 -18.86 6.57
CA TYR A 28 7.23 -19.27 7.12
C TYR A 28 6.84 -20.59 6.48
N THR A 29 6.24 -21.48 7.22
CA THR A 29 5.90 -22.82 6.73
C THR A 29 4.42 -23.13 6.89
N THR A 30 3.89 -23.88 5.93
CA THR A 30 2.56 -24.48 5.98
C THR A 30 2.61 -25.85 5.29
N ALA A 31 1.52 -26.59 5.30
CA ALA A 31 1.44 -27.87 4.61
C ALA A 31 0.54 -27.79 3.38
N ALA A 32 0.91 -28.51 2.33
CA ALA A 32 0.05 -28.68 1.16
C ALA A 32 -1.23 -29.47 1.51
N GLY A 33 -2.38 -28.98 1.12
CA GLY A 33 -3.67 -29.64 1.27
C GLY A 33 -3.83 -30.84 0.34
N ALA A 34 -4.89 -31.61 0.55
CA ALA A 34 -5.21 -32.77 -0.29
C ALA A 34 -5.58 -32.40 -1.74
N ASP A 35 -6.02 -31.16 -1.95
CA ASP A 35 -6.33 -30.58 -3.25
C ASP A 35 -5.14 -29.81 -3.88
N GLY A 36 -3.98 -29.85 -3.22
CA GLY A 36 -2.78 -29.12 -3.61
C GLY A 36 -2.79 -27.64 -3.21
N SER A 37 -3.83 -27.14 -2.58
CA SER A 37 -3.86 -25.75 -2.08
C SER A 37 -3.03 -25.59 -0.81
N TRP A 38 -2.53 -24.39 -0.59
CA TRP A 38 -1.87 -24.00 0.65
C TRP A 38 -2.15 -22.54 0.99
N THR A 39 -2.16 -22.23 2.25
CA THR A 39 -2.37 -20.88 2.78
C THR A 39 -1.46 -20.64 3.98
N LEU A 40 -0.93 -19.44 4.08
CA LEU A 40 -0.03 -19.02 5.13
C LEU A 40 -0.38 -17.61 5.56
N SER A 41 -0.23 -17.31 6.85
CA SER A 41 -0.35 -15.95 7.39
C SER A 41 1.02 -15.42 7.78
N VAL A 42 1.38 -14.25 7.26
CA VAL A 42 2.56 -13.49 7.67
C VAL A 42 2.13 -12.44 8.69
N PRO A 43 2.67 -12.44 9.90
CA PRO A 43 2.27 -11.50 10.94
C PRO A 43 2.49 -10.04 10.54
N ALA A 44 1.56 -9.16 10.92
CA ALA A 44 1.66 -7.73 10.68
C ALA A 44 2.96 -7.10 11.21
N ALA A 45 3.48 -7.62 12.31
CA ALA A 45 4.74 -7.15 12.89
C ALA A 45 5.95 -7.37 11.96
N ASP A 46 5.94 -8.45 11.19
CA ASP A 46 7.01 -8.75 10.22
C ASP A 46 6.89 -7.87 8.97
N LEU A 47 5.66 -7.53 8.57
CA LEU A 47 5.40 -6.60 7.46
C LEU A 47 5.88 -5.18 7.79
N ALA A 48 5.82 -4.78 9.05
CA ALA A 48 6.26 -3.46 9.51
C ALA A 48 7.77 -3.21 9.29
N SER A 49 8.55 -4.26 9.08
CA SER A 49 9.99 -4.16 8.77
C SER A 49 10.30 -3.96 7.28
N LEU A 50 9.28 -4.06 6.41
CA LEU A 50 9.44 -3.86 4.97
C LEU A 50 9.52 -2.35 4.67
N GLY A 51 10.54 -1.95 3.92
CA GLY A 51 10.66 -0.58 3.38
C GLY A 51 9.98 -0.45 2.02
N ASP A 52 9.88 0.78 1.55
CA ASP A 52 9.36 1.07 0.20
C ASP A 52 10.17 0.35 -0.87
N GLY A 53 9.47 -0.13 -1.89
CA GLY A 53 10.07 -0.77 -3.06
C GLY A 53 9.57 -2.17 -3.33
N SER A 54 10.28 -2.88 -4.20
CA SER A 54 9.95 -4.24 -4.58
C SER A 54 10.50 -5.25 -3.58
N VAL A 55 9.65 -6.17 -3.15
CA VAL A 55 10.01 -7.29 -2.27
C VAL A 55 9.64 -8.59 -2.97
N THR A 56 10.56 -9.54 -3.02
CA THR A 56 10.32 -10.87 -3.58
C THR A 56 9.84 -11.81 -2.49
N VAL A 57 8.74 -12.51 -2.77
CA VAL A 57 8.25 -13.64 -1.98
C VAL A 57 8.58 -14.91 -2.74
N THR A 58 9.30 -15.82 -2.13
CA THR A 58 9.65 -17.12 -2.73
C THR A 58 8.89 -18.22 -2.01
N ALA A 59 8.14 -19.03 -2.75
CA ALA A 59 7.52 -20.24 -2.22
C ALA A 59 8.26 -21.47 -2.75
N SER A 60 8.59 -22.41 -1.88
CA SER A 60 9.27 -23.65 -2.23
C SER A 60 8.64 -24.87 -1.56
N VAL A 61 8.71 -26.01 -2.24
CA VAL A 61 8.22 -27.30 -1.75
C VAL A 61 9.02 -28.42 -2.41
N SER A 62 9.15 -29.55 -1.74
CA SER A 62 9.67 -30.78 -2.36
C SER A 62 8.59 -31.87 -2.31
N ASP A 63 8.56 -32.73 -3.35
CA ASP A 63 7.73 -33.93 -3.31
C ASP A 63 8.33 -34.98 -2.38
N LYS A 64 7.64 -36.11 -2.17
CA LYS A 64 8.12 -37.22 -1.34
C LYS A 64 9.40 -37.88 -1.88
N ALA A 65 9.67 -37.75 -3.17
CA ALA A 65 10.90 -38.25 -3.80
C ALA A 65 12.09 -37.31 -3.60
N GLY A 66 11.85 -36.10 -3.05
CA GLY A 66 12.87 -35.10 -2.80
C GLY A 66 13.11 -34.14 -3.98
N ASN A 67 12.24 -34.14 -5.02
CA ASN A 67 12.36 -33.19 -6.12
C ASN A 67 11.85 -31.83 -5.70
N PRO A 68 12.70 -30.77 -5.77
CA PRO A 68 12.31 -29.44 -5.33
C PRO A 68 11.56 -28.67 -6.44
N ALA A 69 10.65 -27.81 -6.02
CA ALA A 69 10.02 -26.79 -6.86
C ALA A 69 10.00 -25.46 -6.12
N SER A 70 10.16 -24.35 -6.84
CA SER A 70 10.06 -23.02 -6.27
C SER A 70 9.47 -22.02 -7.27
N VAL A 71 8.86 -20.96 -6.76
CA VAL A 71 8.32 -19.85 -7.54
C VAL A 71 8.54 -18.55 -6.79
N ASP A 72 8.85 -17.49 -7.53
CA ASP A 72 8.99 -16.14 -7.01
C ASP A 72 7.78 -15.30 -7.40
N HIS A 73 7.35 -14.45 -6.49
CA HIS A 73 6.33 -13.43 -6.71
C HIS A 73 6.82 -12.09 -6.17
N THR A 74 6.72 -11.05 -6.98
CA THR A 74 7.14 -9.70 -6.59
C THR A 74 5.96 -8.92 -6.02
N LEU A 75 6.14 -8.35 -4.82
CA LEU A 75 5.25 -7.38 -4.21
C LEU A 75 5.86 -5.99 -4.31
N THR A 76 5.02 -4.98 -4.41
CA THR A 76 5.43 -3.58 -4.21
C THR A 76 4.94 -3.13 -2.84
N VAL A 77 5.86 -2.63 -2.05
CA VAL A 77 5.59 -2.03 -0.73
C VAL A 77 5.68 -0.52 -0.87
N ASP A 78 4.64 0.18 -0.42
CA ASP A 78 4.61 1.65 -0.33
C ASP A 78 4.06 2.02 1.05
N VAL A 79 4.95 2.51 1.91
CA VAL A 79 4.64 2.98 3.26
C VAL A 79 4.83 4.50 3.38
N THR A 80 5.01 5.18 2.25
CA THR A 80 5.15 6.64 2.20
C THR A 80 3.85 7.31 2.62
N VAL A 81 3.91 8.10 3.68
CA VAL A 81 2.76 8.88 4.13
C VAL A 81 2.68 10.17 3.31
N PRO A 82 1.53 10.46 2.66
CA PRO A 82 1.36 11.72 1.94
C PRO A 82 1.46 12.92 2.88
N ALA A 83 2.05 14.02 2.39
CA ALA A 83 2.03 15.31 3.05
C ALA A 83 1.28 16.31 2.16
N VAL A 84 0.40 17.11 2.76
CA VAL A 84 -0.40 18.12 2.06
C VAL A 84 -0.14 19.51 2.64
N THR A 85 -0.11 20.51 1.77
CA THR A 85 0.02 21.92 2.15
C THR A 85 -1.16 22.73 1.61
N ILE A 86 -1.44 23.88 2.24
CA ILE A 86 -2.38 24.90 1.77
C ILE A 86 -1.58 26.19 1.56
N ASN A 87 -1.72 26.79 0.39
CA ASN A 87 -1.12 28.09 0.08
C ASN A 87 -1.90 29.21 0.76
N THR A 88 -1.28 30.38 0.87
CA THR A 88 -1.93 31.61 1.36
C THR A 88 -3.22 31.90 0.58
N VAL A 89 -4.31 32.12 1.30
CA VAL A 89 -5.62 32.44 0.74
C VAL A 89 -5.81 33.95 0.75
N ALA A 90 -6.49 34.51 -0.27
CA ALA A 90 -6.74 35.94 -0.42
C ALA A 90 -5.47 36.83 -0.46
N GLY A 91 -4.29 36.24 -0.51
CA GLY A 91 -3.02 36.93 -0.58
C GLY A 91 -2.32 37.16 0.78
N ASP A 92 -3.06 37.19 1.89
CA ASP A 92 -2.54 37.46 3.22
C ASP A 92 -3.19 36.63 4.34
N ASP A 93 -4.00 35.62 3.98
CA ASP A 93 -4.81 34.78 4.89
C ASP A 93 -5.88 35.56 5.67
N VAL A 94 -6.23 36.76 5.20
CA VAL A 94 -7.28 37.58 5.77
C VAL A 94 -8.34 37.88 4.71
N ILE A 95 -9.60 37.58 5.00
CA ILE A 95 -10.72 37.97 4.13
C ILE A 95 -11.33 39.26 4.68
N ASN A 96 -10.98 40.37 4.05
CA ASN A 96 -11.52 41.68 4.40
C ASN A 96 -12.91 41.94 3.80
N ILE A 97 -13.52 43.08 4.08
CA ILE A 97 -14.88 43.39 3.64
C ILE A 97 -15.04 43.47 2.13
N ALA A 98 -13.96 43.85 1.40
CA ALA A 98 -13.97 43.91 -0.06
C ALA A 98 -13.85 42.51 -0.70
N GLU A 99 -13.18 41.61 -0.05
CA GLU A 99 -12.93 40.24 -0.49
C GLU A 99 -14.05 39.28 -0.08
N HIS A 100 -14.76 39.56 0.99
CA HIS A 100 -15.81 38.70 1.58
C HIS A 100 -16.92 38.33 0.57
N ALA A 101 -17.18 39.16 -0.42
CA ALA A 101 -18.21 38.90 -1.44
C ALA A 101 -17.64 38.35 -2.76
N GLN A 102 -16.37 37.95 -2.79
CA GLN A 102 -15.69 37.43 -4.00
C GLN A 102 -15.38 35.95 -3.87
N ALA A 103 -15.22 35.31 -5.01
CA ALA A 103 -14.73 33.92 -5.06
C ALA A 103 -13.23 33.89 -4.83
N HIS A 104 -12.77 33.04 -3.93
CA HIS A 104 -11.37 32.79 -3.67
C HIS A 104 -10.97 31.38 -4.10
N ILE A 105 -9.77 31.25 -4.66
CA ILE A 105 -9.18 29.95 -4.97
C ILE A 105 -8.37 29.51 -3.76
N VAL A 106 -8.66 28.30 -3.27
CA VAL A 106 -7.85 27.61 -2.27
C VAL A 106 -7.02 26.58 -3.01
N SER A 107 -5.72 26.61 -2.80
CA SER A 107 -4.79 25.73 -3.50
C SER A 107 -3.65 25.27 -2.60
N GLY A 108 -2.90 24.29 -3.05
CA GLY A 108 -1.75 23.79 -2.32
C GLY A 108 -1.01 22.72 -3.09
N THR A 109 -0.18 21.99 -2.38
CA THR A 109 0.57 20.88 -2.94
C THR A 109 0.40 19.62 -2.07
N ALA A 110 0.62 18.46 -2.65
CA ALA A 110 0.76 17.21 -1.93
C ALA A 110 1.98 16.44 -2.46
N THR A 111 2.69 15.81 -1.56
CA THR A 111 3.82 14.91 -1.86
C THR A 111 3.51 13.53 -1.33
N GLY A 112 4.08 12.48 -1.94
CA GLY A 112 3.79 11.10 -1.54
C GLY A 112 2.41 10.59 -1.96
N ALA A 113 1.71 11.34 -2.83
CA ALA A 113 0.45 10.95 -3.45
C ALA A 113 0.58 11.04 -4.98
N ALA A 114 -0.29 10.35 -5.71
CA ALA A 114 -0.23 10.27 -7.17
C ALA A 114 -1.12 11.31 -7.86
N ALA A 115 -0.79 11.66 -9.11
CA ALA A 115 -1.69 12.44 -9.95
C ALA A 115 -3.06 11.76 -10.07
N GLY A 116 -4.13 12.53 -9.90
CA GLY A 116 -5.51 12.02 -9.88
C GLY A 116 -6.02 11.62 -8.50
N ASP A 117 -5.16 11.57 -7.48
CA ASP A 117 -5.61 11.33 -6.11
C ASP A 117 -6.48 12.49 -5.62
N LYS A 118 -7.50 12.13 -4.86
CA LYS A 118 -8.52 13.06 -4.39
C LYS A 118 -8.02 13.89 -3.19
N VAL A 119 -8.13 15.20 -3.32
CA VAL A 119 -7.93 16.14 -2.22
C VAL A 119 -9.30 16.64 -1.73
N THR A 120 -9.49 16.60 -0.42
CA THR A 120 -10.72 17.09 0.24
C THR A 120 -10.38 18.28 1.12
N VAL A 121 -11.04 19.39 0.88
CA VAL A 121 -10.89 20.64 1.64
C VAL A 121 -12.19 20.94 2.38
N THR A 122 -12.11 21.20 3.68
CA THR A 122 -13.27 21.57 4.49
C THR A 122 -13.12 22.99 4.99
N ILE A 123 -14.08 23.85 4.68
CA ILE A 123 -14.11 25.27 5.10
C ILE A 123 -15.51 25.55 5.65
N GLY A 124 -15.59 26.05 6.89
CA GLY A 124 -16.85 26.42 7.51
C GLY A 124 -17.90 25.31 7.58
N GLY A 125 -17.45 24.03 7.65
CA GLY A 125 -18.32 22.86 7.64
C GLY A 125 -18.76 22.41 6.25
N GLN A 126 -18.36 23.10 5.19
CA GLN A 126 -18.59 22.70 3.79
C GLN A 126 -17.36 21.96 3.25
N THR A 127 -17.61 20.92 2.47
CA THR A 127 -16.56 20.06 1.90
C THR A 127 -16.47 20.26 0.39
N TYR A 128 -15.27 20.51 -0.06
CA TYR A 128 -14.92 20.68 -1.48
C TYR A 128 -13.92 19.61 -1.88
N THR A 129 -13.96 19.15 -3.12
CA THR A 129 -13.06 18.11 -3.60
C THR A 129 -12.43 18.49 -4.92
N THR A 130 -11.17 18.20 -5.06
CA THR A 130 -10.39 18.34 -6.29
C THR A 130 -9.45 17.13 -6.41
N VAL A 131 -8.61 17.12 -7.44
CA VAL A 131 -7.62 16.07 -7.64
C VAL A 131 -6.23 16.68 -7.85
N LEU A 132 -5.20 15.89 -7.57
CA LEU A 132 -3.82 16.29 -7.83
C LEU A 132 -3.51 16.28 -9.32
N ASP A 133 -2.76 17.27 -9.77
CA ASP A 133 -2.14 17.26 -11.08
C ASP A 133 -0.85 16.43 -11.10
N ALA A 134 -0.22 16.31 -12.27
CA ALA A 134 1.01 15.54 -12.43
C ALA A 134 2.23 16.14 -11.68
N ALA A 135 2.15 17.40 -11.25
CA ALA A 135 3.19 18.07 -10.47
C ALA A 135 2.91 18.04 -8.94
N GLY A 136 1.81 17.42 -8.52
CA GLY A 136 1.40 17.35 -7.12
C GLY A 136 0.70 18.61 -6.61
N ASN A 137 0.18 19.49 -7.50
CA ASN A 137 -0.59 20.66 -7.11
C ASN A 137 -2.09 20.34 -7.11
N TRP A 138 -2.84 21.11 -6.32
CA TRP A 138 -4.31 21.07 -6.29
C TRP A 138 -4.91 22.48 -6.12
N SER A 139 -6.10 22.70 -6.69
CA SER A 139 -6.86 23.95 -6.56
C SER A 139 -8.36 23.73 -6.79
#